data_762b1cff363a3333f503a4de6199145c
#
_entry.id   762b1cff363a3333f503a4de6199145c
#
_cell.length_a   1.000
_cell.length_b   1.000
_cell.length_c   1.000
_cell.angle_alpha   90.00
_cell.angle_beta   90.00
_cell.angle_gamma   90.00
#
_symmetry.space_group_name_H-M   'P 1'
#
loop_
_entity.id
_entity.type
_entity.pdbx_description
1 polymer ?
#
loop_
_entity_poly.entity_id
_entity_poly.type
_entity_poly.pdbx_seq_one_letter_code
_entity_poly.pdbx_strand_id
1 'polypeptide(L)'
;KIFNFVNAHNKQTLKKVIQPYQNLGIKFALIADADVIRDKVEFESLIDGIMEDTQKESIMREREIVYNYFQKLDKHTILTQLKQKTQEFASQDIPASDDDPQKIASALFDFRKGLKKLRDDADELANLKEWGRKALDADVATQQEFDKLLEHCASSGLFIVPVGELESWLVDYGVARSSNKTKWITRALEKLFEIDYDSEKRIWRFIDALKTYLTST
;
A
#
# COMPACT_ATOMS: atom_id res chain seq x y z
N LYS A 1 -20.84 -4.85 21.79
CA LYS A 1 -20.49 -5.86 20.76
C LYS A 1 -19.00 -6.18 20.87
N ILE A 2 -18.62 -7.45 20.70
CA ILE A 2 -17.22 -7.90 20.68
C ILE A 2 -16.84 -8.05 19.21
N PHE A 3 -15.68 -7.50 18.82
CA PHE A 3 -15.12 -7.65 17.50
C PHE A 3 -13.96 -8.65 17.54
N ASN A 4 -13.93 -9.57 16.59
CA ASN A 4 -12.85 -10.51 16.42
C ASN A 4 -12.02 -10.10 15.19
N PHE A 5 -10.69 -10.02 15.35
CA PHE A 5 -9.76 -9.76 14.27
C PHE A 5 -9.14 -11.06 13.78
N VAL A 6 -9.22 -11.27 12.47
CA VAL A 6 -8.61 -12.45 11.82
C VAL A 6 -7.56 -11.98 10.85
N ASN A 7 -6.33 -12.46 11.01
CA ASN A 7 -5.26 -12.17 10.08
C ASN A 7 -5.35 -13.14 8.90
N ALA A 8 -5.57 -12.60 7.70
CA ALA A 8 -5.64 -13.38 6.47
C ALA A 8 -4.26 -13.69 5.85
N HIS A 9 -3.18 -13.27 6.49
CA HIS A 9 -1.78 -13.42 6.10
C HIS A 9 -1.38 -12.77 4.75
N ASN A 10 -2.23 -12.87 3.73
CA ASN A 10 -1.99 -12.20 2.44
C ASN A 10 -3.31 -11.89 1.73
N LYS A 11 -3.24 -11.04 0.70
CA LYS A 11 -4.41 -10.60 -0.08
C LYS A 11 -5.12 -11.75 -0.79
N GLN A 12 -4.38 -12.75 -1.24
CA GLN A 12 -4.91 -13.89 -2.01
C GLN A 12 -5.76 -14.84 -1.16
N THR A 13 -5.52 -14.88 0.16
CA THR A 13 -6.29 -15.72 1.08
C THR A 13 -7.53 -15.04 1.62
N LEU A 14 -7.65 -13.71 1.48
CA LEU A 14 -8.79 -12.94 2.00
C LEU A 14 -10.15 -13.51 1.56
N LYS A 15 -10.32 -13.78 0.27
CA LYS A 15 -11.59 -14.35 -0.26
C LYS A 15 -11.96 -15.68 0.42
N LYS A 16 -10.98 -16.55 0.69
CA LYS A 16 -11.20 -17.82 1.38
C LYS A 16 -11.57 -17.65 2.84
N VAL A 17 -11.03 -16.60 3.48
CA VAL A 17 -11.31 -16.29 4.89
C VAL A 17 -12.71 -15.71 5.06
N ILE A 18 -13.18 -14.85 4.14
CA ILE A 18 -14.49 -14.19 4.26
C ILE A 18 -15.68 -15.11 3.92
N GLN A 19 -15.49 -16.08 3.04
CA GLN A 19 -16.58 -16.93 2.55
C GLN A 19 -17.39 -17.64 3.65
N PRO A 20 -16.78 -18.21 4.70
CA PRO A 20 -17.51 -18.76 5.83
C PRO A 20 -18.38 -17.74 6.57
N TYR A 21 -17.90 -16.51 6.73
CA TYR A 21 -18.65 -15.44 7.41
C TYR A 21 -19.85 -15.02 6.57
N GLN A 22 -19.70 -14.88 5.26
CA GLN A 22 -20.80 -14.61 4.33
C GLN A 22 -21.86 -15.69 4.40
N ASN A 23 -21.45 -16.95 4.33
CA ASN A 23 -22.37 -18.09 4.36
C ASN A 23 -23.17 -18.17 5.67
N LEU A 24 -22.63 -17.67 6.76
CA LEU A 24 -23.28 -17.61 8.06
C LEU A 24 -24.07 -16.30 8.30
N GLY A 25 -24.08 -15.37 7.33
CA GLY A 25 -24.69 -14.06 7.50
C GLY A 25 -24.00 -13.19 8.57
N ILE A 26 -22.75 -13.49 8.89
CA ILE A 26 -21.98 -12.71 9.87
C ILE A 26 -21.41 -11.49 9.17
N LYS A 27 -21.73 -10.29 9.68
CA LYS A 27 -21.19 -9.04 9.16
C LYS A 27 -19.70 -8.95 9.46
N PHE A 28 -18.91 -8.63 8.44
CA PHE A 28 -17.47 -8.51 8.51
C PHE A 28 -17.00 -7.28 7.74
N ALA A 29 -15.79 -6.84 8.00
CA ALA A 29 -15.09 -5.83 7.22
C ALA A 29 -13.68 -6.30 6.89
N LEU A 30 -13.19 -5.93 5.72
CA LEU A 30 -11.81 -6.15 5.30
C LEU A 30 -11.00 -4.86 5.51
N ILE A 31 -9.80 -4.99 6.04
CA ILE A 31 -8.83 -3.89 6.12
C ILE A 31 -7.66 -4.25 5.20
N ALA A 32 -7.33 -3.36 4.28
CA ALA A 32 -6.23 -3.55 3.33
C ALA A 32 -5.35 -2.31 3.24
N ASP A 33 -4.06 -2.51 3.04
CA ASP A 33 -3.13 -1.42 2.72
C ASP A 33 -3.47 -0.80 1.36
N ALA A 34 -3.10 0.46 1.15
CA ALA A 34 -3.43 1.17 -0.10
C ALA A 34 -2.78 0.55 -1.36
N ASP A 35 -1.74 -0.26 -1.20
CA ASP A 35 -1.10 -0.97 -2.32
C ASP A 35 -2.00 -2.03 -2.98
N VAL A 36 -3.15 -2.35 -2.38
CA VAL A 36 -4.17 -3.21 -3.01
C VAL A 36 -4.69 -2.62 -4.33
N ILE A 37 -4.66 -1.30 -4.47
CA ILE A 37 -5.08 -0.59 -5.69
C ILE A 37 -4.16 -0.88 -6.87
N ARG A 38 -2.91 -1.28 -6.60
CA ARG A 38 -1.88 -1.53 -7.61
C ARG A 38 -2.23 -2.65 -8.57
N ASP A 39 -2.63 -3.79 -8.04
CA ASP A 39 -2.95 -4.97 -8.83
C ASP A 39 -4.45 -5.03 -9.14
N LYS A 40 -4.78 -4.90 -10.44
CA LYS A 40 -6.17 -4.90 -10.89
C LYS A 40 -6.87 -6.22 -10.57
N VAL A 41 -6.19 -7.34 -10.81
CA VAL A 41 -6.77 -8.68 -10.64
C VAL A 41 -7.00 -8.99 -9.16
N GLU A 42 -6.03 -8.64 -8.30
CA GLU A 42 -6.17 -8.80 -6.85
C GLU A 42 -7.29 -7.90 -6.31
N PHE A 43 -7.34 -6.63 -6.74
CA PHE A 43 -8.37 -5.69 -6.32
C PHE A 43 -9.77 -6.15 -6.75
N GLU A 44 -9.94 -6.52 -8.02
CA GLU A 44 -11.19 -7.04 -8.58
C GLU A 44 -11.64 -8.30 -7.83
N SER A 45 -10.73 -9.23 -7.56
CA SER A 45 -11.02 -10.43 -6.77
C SER A 45 -11.49 -10.13 -5.35
N LEU A 46 -11.00 -9.05 -4.71
CA LEU A 46 -11.45 -8.64 -3.40
C LEU A 46 -12.86 -8.07 -3.44
N ILE A 47 -13.13 -7.15 -4.37
CA ILE A 47 -14.46 -6.53 -4.49
C ILE A 47 -15.52 -7.54 -4.95
N ASP A 48 -15.15 -8.53 -5.79
CA ASP A 48 -16.03 -9.62 -6.19
C ASP A 48 -16.55 -10.45 -5.03
N GLY A 49 -15.77 -10.52 -3.96
CA GLY A 49 -16.16 -11.23 -2.76
C GLY A 49 -17.15 -10.49 -1.86
N ILE A 50 -17.34 -9.17 -2.01
CA ILE A 50 -18.05 -8.34 -1.04
C ILE A 50 -19.05 -7.36 -1.63
N MET A 51 -19.07 -7.14 -2.95
CA MET A 51 -19.87 -6.09 -3.60
C MET A 51 -20.79 -6.66 -4.67
N GLU A 52 -21.90 -5.94 -4.87
CA GLU A 52 -22.81 -6.20 -5.98
C GLU A 52 -22.25 -5.66 -7.31
N ASP A 53 -22.61 -6.25 -8.44
CA ASP A 53 -22.07 -5.91 -9.75
C ASP A 53 -22.27 -4.44 -10.15
N THR A 54 -23.37 -3.84 -9.76
CA THR A 54 -23.65 -2.43 -10.02
C THR A 54 -22.69 -1.45 -9.35
N GLN A 55 -22.14 -1.82 -8.19
CA GLN A 55 -21.17 -1.00 -7.45
C GLN A 55 -19.75 -1.17 -8.00
N LYS A 56 -19.43 -2.37 -8.48
CA LYS A 56 -18.08 -2.72 -8.97
C LYS A 56 -17.63 -1.83 -10.12
N GLU A 57 -18.50 -1.53 -11.08
CA GLU A 57 -18.14 -0.69 -12.24
C GLU A 57 -17.65 0.70 -11.80
N SER A 58 -18.35 1.35 -10.85
CA SER A 58 -17.94 2.66 -10.36
C SER A 58 -16.60 2.60 -9.65
N ILE A 59 -16.44 1.64 -8.75
CA ILE A 59 -15.22 1.44 -7.97
C ILE A 59 -14.03 1.10 -8.88
N MET A 60 -14.21 0.26 -9.88
CA MET A 60 -13.16 -0.05 -10.85
C MET A 60 -12.75 1.14 -11.68
N ARG A 61 -13.71 2.03 -12.02
CA ARG A 61 -13.40 3.29 -12.73
C ARG A 61 -12.60 4.25 -11.85
N GLU A 62 -13.00 4.45 -10.60
CA GLU A 62 -12.29 5.29 -9.63
C GLU A 62 -10.87 4.75 -9.37
N ARG A 63 -10.75 3.43 -9.19
CA ARG A 63 -9.44 2.77 -9.11
C ARG A 63 -8.56 3.06 -10.33
N GLU A 64 -9.13 2.97 -11.54
CA GLU A 64 -8.39 3.19 -12.78
C GLU A 64 -7.88 4.64 -12.88
N ILE A 65 -8.68 5.62 -12.46
CA ILE A 65 -8.26 7.04 -12.43
C ILE A 65 -7.05 7.20 -11.50
N VAL A 66 -7.12 6.66 -10.28
CA VAL A 66 -6.02 6.72 -9.32
C VAL A 66 -4.79 5.97 -9.84
N TYR A 67 -4.97 4.77 -10.38
CA TYR A 67 -3.89 3.98 -10.95
C TYR A 67 -3.18 4.71 -12.11
N ASN A 68 -3.95 5.31 -13.02
CA ASN A 68 -3.42 6.02 -14.18
C ASN A 68 -2.63 7.28 -13.80
N TYR A 69 -2.96 7.95 -12.69
CA TYR A 69 -2.15 9.03 -12.17
C TYR A 69 -0.70 8.57 -11.93
N PHE A 70 -0.52 7.43 -11.27
CA PHE A 70 0.79 6.86 -11.00
C PHE A 70 1.47 6.21 -12.23
N GLN A 71 0.72 5.98 -13.31
CA GLN A 71 1.28 5.47 -14.57
C GLN A 71 1.81 6.57 -15.51
N LYS A 72 1.59 7.82 -15.15
CA LYS A 72 2.11 9.00 -15.92
C LYS A 72 3.61 9.20 -15.72
N LEU A 73 4.32 8.17 -15.31
CA LEU A 73 5.78 8.15 -15.20
C LEU A 73 6.41 8.72 -16.46
N ASP A 74 7.26 9.70 -16.27
CA ASP A 74 8.09 10.23 -17.36
C ASP A 74 9.10 9.14 -17.80
N LYS A 75 8.66 8.32 -18.76
CA LYS A 75 9.48 7.26 -19.37
C LYS A 75 10.83 7.79 -19.85
N HIS A 76 10.92 9.07 -20.22
CA HIS A 76 12.14 9.70 -20.67
C HIS A 76 13.15 9.87 -19.51
N THR A 77 12.69 10.32 -18.36
CA THR A 77 13.52 10.45 -17.15
C THR A 77 14.06 9.10 -16.70
N ILE A 78 13.24 8.06 -16.69
CA ILE A 78 13.68 6.71 -16.33
C ILE A 78 14.73 6.18 -17.30
N LEU A 79 14.47 6.31 -18.61
CA LEU A 79 15.43 5.89 -19.63
C LEU A 79 16.76 6.66 -19.53
N THR A 80 16.71 7.95 -19.22
CA THR A 80 17.90 8.78 -19.03
C THR A 80 18.69 8.31 -17.81
N GLN A 81 18.02 8.10 -16.68
CA GLN A 81 18.67 7.59 -15.46
C GLN A 81 19.22 6.17 -15.66
N LEU A 82 18.50 5.29 -16.37
CA LEU A 82 18.98 3.96 -16.70
C LEU A 82 20.25 4.01 -17.56
N LYS A 83 20.26 4.85 -18.60
CA LYS A 83 21.45 5.06 -19.44
C LYS A 83 22.63 5.57 -18.63
N GLN A 84 22.40 6.56 -17.77
CA GLN A 84 23.43 7.11 -16.89
C GLN A 84 24.02 6.03 -15.97
N LYS A 85 23.18 5.24 -15.29
CA LYS A 85 23.62 4.15 -14.41
C LYS A 85 24.41 3.07 -15.16
N THR A 86 24.00 2.76 -16.38
CA THR A 86 24.72 1.80 -17.24
C THR A 86 26.08 2.35 -17.65
N GLN A 87 26.16 3.65 -17.99
CA GLN A 87 27.44 4.30 -18.32
C GLN A 87 28.38 4.39 -17.11
N GLU A 88 27.84 4.76 -15.94
CA GLU A 88 28.60 4.77 -14.68
C GLU A 88 29.21 3.40 -14.39
N PHE A 89 28.45 2.32 -14.56
CA PHE A 89 28.96 0.96 -14.40
C PHE A 89 30.02 0.59 -15.47
N ALA A 90 29.73 0.90 -16.72
CA ALA A 90 30.67 0.60 -17.83
C ALA A 90 32.00 1.38 -17.74
N SER A 91 31.98 2.56 -17.08
CA SER A 91 33.18 3.38 -16.87
C SER A 91 33.99 2.98 -15.63
N GLN A 92 33.49 2.06 -14.80
CA GLN A 92 34.26 1.54 -13.68
C GLN A 92 35.42 0.70 -14.22
N ASP A 93 36.61 0.97 -13.67
CA ASP A 93 37.82 0.16 -13.98
C ASP A 93 37.70 -1.19 -13.25
N ILE A 94 36.87 -2.06 -13.82
CA ILE A 94 36.72 -3.42 -13.34
C ILE A 94 37.84 -4.23 -13.94
N PRO A 95 38.77 -4.79 -13.12
CA PRO A 95 39.89 -5.54 -13.62
C PRO A 95 39.44 -6.65 -14.58
N ALA A 96 39.94 -6.64 -15.80
CA ALA A 96 39.67 -7.67 -16.80
C ALA A 96 40.37 -9.02 -16.50
N SER A 97 41.18 -9.06 -15.45
CA SER A 97 41.90 -10.27 -15.03
C SER A 97 41.21 -10.96 -13.86
N ASP A 98 41.31 -12.28 -13.82
CA ASP A 98 40.78 -13.15 -12.76
C ASP A 98 41.37 -12.89 -11.36
N ASP A 99 42.23 -11.86 -11.24
CA ASP A 99 43.05 -11.61 -10.05
C ASP A 99 42.25 -11.06 -8.84
N ASP A 100 41.01 -10.56 -9.03
CA ASP A 100 40.22 -10.09 -7.90
C ASP A 100 38.72 -10.33 -8.09
N PRO A 101 38.24 -11.58 -7.92
CA PRO A 101 36.83 -11.93 -8.03
C PRO A 101 35.92 -11.14 -7.07
N GLN A 102 36.47 -10.68 -5.92
CA GLN A 102 35.70 -9.93 -4.93
C GLN A 102 35.36 -8.52 -5.40
N LYS A 103 36.28 -7.86 -6.15
CA LYS A 103 35.98 -6.53 -6.73
C LYS A 103 34.90 -6.61 -7.79
N ILE A 104 34.93 -7.64 -8.64
CA ILE A 104 33.88 -7.86 -9.65
C ILE A 104 32.55 -8.11 -8.96
N ALA A 105 32.49 -8.97 -7.94
CA ALA A 105 31.29 -9.27 -7.18
C ALA A 105 30.74 -8.03 -6.48
N SER A 106 31.58 -7.18 -5.90
CA SER A 106 31.19 -5.92 -5.27
C SER A 106 30.60 -4.94 -6.29
N ALA A 107 31.27 -4.73 -7.42
CA ALA A 107 30.78 -3.84 -8.48
C ALA A 107 29.44 -4.28 -9.04
N LEU A 108 29.25 -5.59 -9.26
CA LEU A 108 27.98 -6.16 -9.69
C LEU A 108 26.88 -5.98 -8.62
N PHE A 109 27.22 -6.17 -7.34
CA PHE A 109 26.30 -5.95 -6.24
C PHE A 109 25.81 -4.50 -6.19
N ASP A 110 26.71 -3.53 -6.29
CA ASP A 110 26.40 -2.11 -6.26
C ASP A 110 25.57 -1.69 -7.48
N PHE A 111 25.88 -2.22 -8.66
CA PHE A 111 25.10 -1.99 -9.87
C PHE A 111 23.67 -2.53 -9.72
N ARG A 112 23.51 -3.77 -9.24
CA ARG A 112 22.19 -4.37 -8.97
C ARG A 112 21.41 -3.55 -7.93
N LYS A 113 22.08 -3.07 -6.90
CA LYS A 113 21.46 -2.20 -5.87
C LYS A 113 21.00 -0.88 -6.48
N GLY A 114 21.81 -0.28 -7.37
CA GLY A 114 21.46 0.93 -8.11
C GLY A 114 20.26 0.73 -9.04
N LEU A 115 20.22 -0.39 -9.78
CA LEU A 115 19.08 -0.74 -10.64
C LEU A 115 17.81 -1.03 -9.82
N LYS A 116 17.94 -1.71 -8.67
CA LYS A 116 16.82 -1.93 -7.77
C LYS A 116 16.25 -0.60 -7.28
N LYS A 117 17.12 0.31 -6.84
CA LYS A 117 16.71 1.65 -6.39
C LYS A 117 15.99 2.40 -7.52
N LEU A 118 16.55 2.41 -8.74
CA LEU A 118 15.93 3.04 -9.90
C LEU A 118 14.54 2.46 -10.20
N ARG A 119 14.38 1.14 -10.10
CA ARG A 119 13.08 0.49 -10.24
C ARG A 119 12.11 0.93 -9.15
N ASP A 120 12.56 0.97 -7.91
CA ASP A 120 11.73 1.33 -6.75
C ASP A 120 11.38 2.84 -6.80
N ASP A 121 12.28 3.71 -7.23
CA ASP A 121 12.04 5.14 -7.48
C ASP A 121 11.10 5.36 -8.69
N ALA A 122 11.13 4.46 -9.67
CA ALA A 122 10.24 4.48 -10.83
C ALA A 122 8.85 3.90 -10.53
N ASP A 123 8.68 3.23 -9.40
CA ASP A 123 7.40 2.68 -8.96
C ASP A 123 6.65 3.73 -8.12
N GLU A 124 6.08 4.73 -8.78
CA GLU A 124 5.28 5.76 -8.08
C GLU A 124 4.09 5.17 -7.31
N LEU A 125 3.61 3.98 -7.69
CA LEU A 125 2.64 3.23 -6.89
C LEU A 125 3.21 2.75 -5.54
N ALA A 126 4.54 2.61 -5.42
CA ALA A 126 5.16 2.39 -4.12
C ALA A 126 4.93 3.59 -3.18
N ASN A 127 4.84 4.81 -3.73
CA ASN A 127 4.49 6.01 -2.98
C ASN A 127 3.09 5.93 -2.38
N LEU A 128 2.15 5.28 -3.07
CA LEU A 128 0.81 5.07 -2.52
C LEU A 128 0.83 4.19 -1.27
N LYS A 129 1.67 3.15 -1.26
CA LYS A 129 1.88 2.32 -0.08
C LYS A 129 2.54 3.11 1.05
N GLU A 130 3.50 3.94 0.72
CA GLU A 130 4.28 4.68 1.72
C GLU A 130 3.53 5.89 2.28
N TRP A 131 2.87 6.66 1.41
CA TRP A 131 2.31 7.97 1.74
C TRP A 131 0.78 8.01 1.67
N GLY A 132 0.14 6.96 1.10
CA GLY A 132 -1.30 6.93 0.88
C GLY A 132 -1.78 8.17 0.12
N ARG A 133 -2.83 8.81 0.62
CA ARG A 133 -3.41 10.03 0.04
C ARG A 133 -2.40 11.15 -0.19
N LYS A 134 -1.36 11.28 0.66
CA LYS A 134 -0.32 12.31 0.52
C LYS A 134 0.50 12.14 -0.78
N ALA A 135 0.58 10.94 -1.34
CA ALA A 135 1.23 10.71 -2.63
C ALA A 135 0.54 11.43 -3.80
N LEU A 136 -0.68 11.93 -3.57
CA LEU A 136 -1.51 12.64 -4.56
C LEU A 136 -1.56 14.15 -4.32
N ASP A 137 -0.74 14.71 -3.43
CA ASP A 137 -0.85 16.12 -2.99
C ASP A 137 -0.70 17.14 -4.15
N ALA A 138 -0.07 16.76 -5.25
CA ALA A 138 0.08 17.61 -6.44
C ALA A 138 -1.16 17.64 -7.35
N ASP A 139 -2.15 16.76 -7.16
CA ASP A 139 -3.34 16.65 -8.02
C ASP A 139 -4.63 16.49 -7.18
N VAL A 140 -5.28 17.61 -6.94
CA VAL A 140 -6.53 17.69 -6.16
C VAL A 140 -7.65 16.84 -6.77
N ALA A 141 -7.73 16.77 -8.11
CA ALA A 141 -8.77 15.99 -8.76
C ALA A 141 -8.58 14.48 -8.50
N THR A 142 -7.36 13.99 -8.66
CA THR A 142 -7.06 12.58 -8.34
C THR A 142 -7.19 12.30 -6.84
N GLN A 143 -6.87 13.25 -5.96
CA GLN A 143 -7.15 13.10 -4.52
C GLN A 143 -8.64 12.90 -4.24
N GLN A 144 -9.51 13.67 -4.89
CA GLN A 144 -10.96 13.53 -4.74
C GLN A 144 -11.46 12.17 -5.23
N GLU A 145 -10.93 11.68 -6.34
CA GLU A 145 -11.29 10.34 -6.83
C GLU A 145 -10.76 9.23 -5.89
N PHE A 146 -9.59 9.43 -5.29
CA PHE A 146 -9.09 8.52 -4.26
C PHE A 146 -9.99 8.51 -3.03
N ASP A 147 -10.41 9.68 -2.54
CA ASP A 147 -11.32 9.78 -1.39
C ASP A 147 -12.66 9.09 -1.70
N LYS A 148 -13.25 9.29 -2.90
CA LYS A 148 -14.46 8.59 -3.34
C LYS A 148 -14.26 7.06 -3.38
N LEU A 149 -13.14 6.62 -3.95
CA LEU A 149 -12.80 5.20 -3.97
C LEU A 149 -12.79 4.60 -2.56
N LEU A 150 -12.15 5.29 -1.59
CA LEU A 150 -12.12 4.85 -0.20
C LEU A 150 -13.52 4.79 0.42
N GLU A 151 -14.36 5.79 0.18
CA GLU A 151 -15.73 5.85 0.69
C GLU A 151 -16.61 4.75 0.10
N HIS A 152 -16.56 4.53 -1.21
CA HIS A 152 -17.32 3.48 -1.88
C HIS A 152 -16.85 2.08 -1.42
N CYS A 153 -15.55 1.85 -1.30
CA CYS A 153 -15.04 0.61 -0.75
C CYS A 153 -15.51 0.39 0.69
N ALA A 154 -15.43 1.41 1.54
CA ALA A 154 -15.83 1.33 2.94
C ALA A 154 -17.33 1.06 3.11
N SER A 155 -18.19 1.65 2.27
CA SER A 155 -19.65 1.41 2.28
C SER A 155 -20.00 -0.05 2.02
N SER A 156 -19.14 -0.78 1.31
CA SER A 156 -19.30 -2.21 1.01
C SER A 156 -18.47 -3.12 1.93
N GLY A 157 -17.76 -2.55 2.92
CA GLY A 157 -16.99 -3.31 3.91
C GLY A 157 -15.53 -3.53 3.57
N LEU A 158 -14.99 -2.90 2.51
CA LEU A 158 -13.56 -2.88 2.24
C LEU A 158 -12.95 -1.54 2.70
N PHE A 159 -12.21 -1.57 3.78
CA PHE A 159 -11.55 -0.42 4.38
C PHE A 159 -10.07 -0.37 3.93
N ILE A 160 -9.77 0.49 2.98
CA ILE A 160 -8.41 0.72 2.51
C ILE A 160 -7.76 1.78 3.39
N VAL A 161 -6.53 1.52 3.85
CA VAL A 161 -5.79 2.41 4.75
C VAL A 161 -5.39 3.71 4.02
N PRO A 162 -5.97 4.87 4.35
CA PRO A 162 -5.77 6.11 3.59
C PRO A 162 -4.37 6.72 3.72
N VAL A 163 -3.58 6.26 4.69
CA VAL A 163 -2.18 6.68 4.92
C VAL A 163 -1.17 5.72 4.31
N GLY A 164 -1.63 4.78 3.49
CA GLY A 164 -0.83 3.81 2.75
C GLY A 164 -0.79 2.44 3.39
N GLU A 165 -0.13 2.29 4.51
CA GLU A 165 -0.04 1.05 5.30
C GLU A 165 -0.35 1.30 6.77
N LEU A 166 -0.71 0.25 7.51
CA LEU A 166 -1.07 0.37 8.93
C LEU A 166 0.04 1.00 9.78
N GLU A 167 1.29 0.71 9.46
CA GLU A 167 2.45 1.27 10.15
C GLU A 167 2.53 2.81 10.07
N SER A 168 1.95 3.38 9.02
CA SER A 168 1.96 4.83 8.79
C SER A 168 1.08 5.61 9.79
N TRP A 169 0.07 4.96 10.38
CA TRP A 169 -0.78 5.59 11.39
C TRP A 169 -0.02 6.07 12.63
N LEU A 170 1.01 5.33 13.05
CA LEU A 170 1.71 5.60 14.29
C LEU A 170 2.94 6.49 14.13
N VAL A 171 3.27 6.88 12.89
CA VAL A 171 4.38 7.82 12.62
C VAL A 171 4.15 9.16 13.31
N ASP A 172 2.92 9.69 13.26
CA ASP A 172 2.55 10.95 13.91
C ASP A 172 2.59 10.86 15.45
N TYR A 173 2.66 9.64 16.00
CA TYR A 173 2.81 9.36 17.43
C TYR A 173 4.24 8.95 17.81
N GLY A 174 5.22 9.15 16.91
CA GLY A 174 6.64 8.88 17.15
C GLY A 174 7.08 7.42 16.98
N VAL A 175 6.22 6.56 16.43
CA VAL A 175 6.59 5.18 16.09
C VAL A 175 7.05 5.15 14.62
N ALA A 176 8.36 5.19 14.42
CA ALA A 176 8.92 5.10 13.07
C ALA A 176 8.63 3.75 12.41
N ARG A 177 8.40 3.78 11.10
CA ARG A 177 8.28 2.56 10.28
C ARG A 177 9.53 1.69 10.41
N SER A 178 9.36 0.40 10.30
CA SER A 178 10.46 -0.56 10.36
C SER A 178 10.22 -1.74 9.42
N SER A 179 11.26 -2.14 8.72
CA SER A 179 11.26 -3.40 7.95
C SER A 179 11.17 -4.63 8.86
N ASN A 180 11.58 -4.49 10.12
CA ASN A 180 11.42 -5.53 11.14
C ASN A 180 10.06 -5.38 11.82
N LYS A 181 9.07 -6.13 11.34
CA LYS A 181 7.68 -6.10 11.84
C LYS A 181 7.57 -6.40 13.33
N THR A 182 8.37 -7.34 13.85
CA THR A 182 8.35 -7.68 15.28
C THR A 182 8.78 -6.50 16.15
N LYS A 183 9.88 -5.83 15.78
CA LYS A 183 10.34 -4.63 16.51
C LYS A 183 9.33 -3.49 16.40
N TRP A 184 8.69 -3.33 15.24
CA TRP A 184 7.67 -2.32 15.06
C TRP A 184 6.45 -2.59 15.96
N ILE A 185 5.93 -3.82 15.97
CA ILE A 185 4.78 -4.23 16.80
C ILE A 185 5.06 -3.95 18.28
N THR A 186 6.25 -4.29 18.79
CA THR A 186 6.61 -4.03 20.21
C THR A 186 6.49 -2.53 20.53
N ARG A 187 7.11 -1.67 19.71
CA ARG A 187 7.05 -0.21 19.89
C ARG A 187 5.62 0.35 19.73
N ALA A 188 4.87 -0.20 18.78
CA ALA A 188 3.49 0.17 18.56
C ALA A 188 2.61 -0.13 19.78
N LEU A 189 2.77 -1.32 20.37
CA LEU A 189 2.02 -1.73 21.56
C LEU A 189 2.37 -0.84 22.76
N GLU A 190 3.65 -0.54 22.99
CA GLU A 190 4.07 0.37 24.05
C GLU A 190 3.40 1.75 23.88
N LYS A 191 3.36 2.26 22.65
CA LYS A 191 2.81 3.59 22.37
C LYS A 191 1.28 3.65 22.40
N LEU A 192 0.59 2.57 22.04
CA LEU A 192 -0.88 2.54 22.00
C LEU A 192 -1.52 2.86 23.35
N PHE A 193 -0.88 2.52 24.47
CA PHE A 193 -1.38 2.84 25.80
C PHE A 193 -1.26 4.33 26.17
N GLU A 194 -0.51 5.11 25.39
CA GLU A 194 -0.31 6.55 25.59
C GLU A 194 -1.17 7.39 24.63
N ILE A 195 -1.86 6.75 23.68
CA ILE A 195 -2.64 7.45 22.64
C ILE A 195 -4.09 7.58 23.10
N ASP A 196 -4.49 8.81 23.38
CA ASP A 196 -5.89 9.14 23.67
C ASP A 196 -6.73 9.17 22.40
N TYR A 197 -8.02 8.87 22.57
CA TYR A 197 -9.01 9.04 21.50
C TYR A 197 -9.13 10.52 21.12
N ASP A 198 -9.03 10.79 19.83
CA ASP A 198 -9.20 12.13 19.25
C ASP A 198 -9.94 12.01 17.91
N SER A 199 -11.22 12.39 17.89
CA SER A 199 -12.09 12.32 16.72
C SER A 199 -11.59 13.12 15.51
N GLU A 200 -10.71 14.09 15.72
CA GLU A 200 -10.11 14.88 14.64
C GLU A 200 -8.97 14.15 13.93
N LYS A 201 -8.38 13.16 14.56
CA LYS A 201 -7.31 12.37 13.98
C LYS A 201 -7.84 11.32 12.99
N ARG A 202 -7.16 11.17 11.87
CA ARG A 202 -7.56 10.24 10.78
C ARG A 202 -7.71 8.80 11.22
N ILE A 203 -6.83 8.33 12.12
CA ILE A 203 -6.89 6.96 12.64
C ILE A 203 -8.21 6.69 13.37
N TRP A 204 -8.67 7.63 14.19
CA TRP A 204 -9.92 7.47 14.94
C TRP A 204 -11.14 7.57 14.05
N ARG A 205 -11.14 8.48 13.06
CA ARG A 205 -12.20 8.53 12.03
C ARG A 205 -12.31 7.21 11.25
N PHE A 206 -11.17 6.60 10.91
CA PHE A 206 -11.15 5.30 10.26
C PHE A 206 -11.73 4.20 11.15
N ILE A 207 -11.32 4.17 12.42
CA ILE A 207 -11.84 3.21 13.40
C ILE A 207 -13.34 3.41 13.64
N ASP A 208 -13.81 4.65 13.76
CA ASP A 208 -15.23 4.96 13.97
C ASP A 208 -16.08 4.59 12.74
N ALA A 209 -15.58 4.84 11.52
CA ALA A 209 -16.24 4.39 10.30
C ALA A 209 -16.35 2.86 10.25
N LEU A 210 -15.29 2.15 10.59
CA LEU A 210 -15.27 0.69 10.68
C LEU A 210 -16.28 0.16 11.72
N LYS A 211 -16.30 0.76 12.91
CA LYS A 211 -17.25 0.41 13.97
C LYS A 211 -18.69 0.67 13.53
N THR A 212 -18.94 1.83 12.92
CA THR A 212 -20.27 2.19 12.41
C THR A 212 -20.72 1.18 11.37
N TYR A 213 -19.90 0.84 10.40
CA TYR A 213 -20.20 -0.20 9.41
C TYR A 213 -20.54 -1.52 10.07
N LEU A 214 -19.72 -2.03 10.97
CA LEU A 214 -19.93 -3.33 11.62
C LEU A 214 -21.14 -3.34 12.58
N THR A 215 -21.64 -2.18 13.02
CA THR A 215 -22.76 -2.08 13.96
C THR A 215 -24.06 -1.65 13.32
N SER A 216 -24.04 -1.11 12.10
CA SER A 216 -25.26 -0.86 11.32
C SER A 216 -25.95 -2.19 11.00
N THR A 217 -27.25 -2.21 11.18
CA THR A 217 -28.14 -3.34 10.87
C THR A 217 -28.42 -3.41 9.39
#